data_3387994b25c5e11c7c504836f60c5ba7
#
_entry.id   3387994b25c5e11c7c504836f60c5ba7
#
_cell.length_a   1.000
_cell.length_b   1.000
_cell.length_c   1.000
_cell.angle_alpha   90.00
_cell.angle_beta   90.00
_cell.angle_gamma   90.00
#
_symmetry.space_group_name_H-M   'P 1'
#
loop_
_entity.id
_entity.type
_entity.pdbx_description
1 polymer ?
#
loop_
_entity_poly.entity_id
_entity_poly.type
_entity_poly.pdbx_seq_one_letter_code
_entity_poly.pdbx_strand_id
1 'polypeptide(L)'
;MSDKDPLSSLDEEGRSRISRMFSGCAEVVGGEHVASVMSGGPAHSGDDQLVAYIGLEPSGKAHVAYMLLADAIRDMLDEGVNVIILLADWHAWVNDKFDRDMAKIAIAGEYLTETFRTLLGNPPEGDGAGQLRFLSASELMDSGKYWERVLRCSKNMSLSRVRRTFSIMGRDEDSSDHDLAAFYYPALQAADIFELKVDIAFGGMDQRKAHMYMREVADRYNWTKATCIHTPMMSGLKGTGGRMDSFAHKMSKSDPGNSILLDDDHDSLRVKLKGAFLEVGNPSSPIFEIAQLIVLPKLGSITVSPDPKYGKPSTWSGLQDFVDAVSDGSVHPLDAKMAVADGLAEILAPVSQHFSQKPELLEAINRLTDSQ
;
A
#
# COMPACT_ATOMS: atom_id res chain seq x y z
N MET A 1 26.05 5.71 -23.16
CA MET A 1 24.72 5.80 -23.83
C MET A 1 24.03 6.97 -23.18
N SER A 2 23.53 7.91 -23.97
CA SER A 2 23.00 9.20 -23.47
C SER A 2 21.76 8.91 -22.62
N ASP A 3 21.77 9.35 -21.34
CA ASP A 3 20.60 9.49 -20.48
C ASP A 3 19.63 10.50 -21.12
N LYS A 4 18.86 10.05 -22.10
CA LYS A 4 17.67 10.81 -22.50
C LYS A 4 16.63 10.60 -21.42
N ASP A 5 16.14 11.68 -20.85
CA ASP A 5 14.98 11.68 -19.97
C ASP A 5 13.89 10.79 -20.59
N PRO A 6 13.46 9.70 -19.94
CA PRO A 6 12.44 8.79 -20.47
C PRO A 6 11.16 9.50 -20.87
N LEU A 7 10.85 10.64 -20.25
CA LEU A 7 9.66 11.45 -20.51
C LEU A 7 9.83 12.38 -21.72
N SER A 8 11.04 12.48 -22.30
CA SER A 8 11.31 13.38 -23.42
C SER A 8 10.56 13.01 -24.71
N SER A 9 10.09 11.76 -24.84
CA SER A 9 9.28 11.27 -25.97
C SER A 9 7.81 11.65 -25.89
N LEU A 10 7.34 12.09 -24.71
CA LEU A 10 5.95 12.45 -24.46
C LEU A 10 5.68 13.93 -24.79
N ASP A 11 4.49 14.19 -25.29
CA ASP A 11 3.93 15.54 -25.34
C ASP A 11 3.59 16.06 -23.93
N GLU A 12 3.09 17.29 -23.85
CA GLU A 12 2.74 17.92 -22.57
C GLU A 12 1.62 17.16 -21.83
N GLU A 13 0.63 16.69 -22.57
CA GLU A 13 -0.49 15.91 -22.00
C GLU A 13 0.00 14.57 -21.45
N GLY A 14 0.83 13.82 -22.18
CA GLY A 14 1.42 12.57 -21.72
C GLY A 14 2.26 12.73 -20.45
N ARG A 15 3.07 13.80 -20.37
CA ARG A 15 3.83 14.12 -19.14
C ARG A 15 2.91 14.45 -17.96
N SER A 16 1.84 15.21 -18.22
CA SER A 16 0.84 15.55 -17.20
C SER A 16 0.14 14.30 -16.67
N ARG A 17 -0.25 13.37 -17.55
CA ARG A 17 -0.86 12.08 -17.18
C ARG A 17 0.07 11.23 -16.32
N ILE A 18 1.34 11.06 -16.69
CA ILE A 18 2.32 10.34 -15.86
C ILE A 18 2.49 11.03 -14.51
N SER A 19 2.55 12.35 -14.48
CA SER A 19 2.66 13.09 -13.21
C SER A 19 1.47 12.85 -12.29
N ARG A 20 0.24 12.75 -12.84
CA ARG A 20 -0.95 12.39 -12.05
C ARG A 20 -0.92 10.96 -11.57
N MET A 21 -0.65 9.98 -12.46
CA MET A 21 -0.56 8.55 -12.09
C MET A 21 0.46 8.25 -10.98
N PHE A 22 1.55 9.02 -10.94
CA PHE A 22 2.65 8.78 -9.99
C PHE A 22 2.69 9.83 -8.88
N SER A 23 1.62 10.61 -8.75
CA SER A 23 1.50 11.58 -7.68
C SER A 23 1.50 10.85 -6.33
N GLY A 24 2.15 11.39 -5.32
CA GLY A 24 2.24 10.73 -4.01
C GLY A 24 3.10 9.47 -3.94
N CYS A 25 3.77 9.05 -5.03
CA CYS A 25 4.73 7.94 -4.99
C CYS A 25 6.08 8.41 -4.43
N ALA A 26 6.70 7.57 -3.60
CA ALA A 26 8.04 7.83 -3.06
C ALA A 26 9.15 7.48 -4.05
N GLU A 27 8.92 6.50 -4.93
CA GLU A 27 9.90 6.05 -5.93
C GLU A 27 9.20 5.49 -7.17
N VAL A 28 9.78 5.78 -8.35
CA VAL A 28 9.42 5.15 -9.63
C VAL A 28 10.69 4.59 -10.25
N VAL A 29 10.68 3.31 -10.63
CA VAL A 29 11.83 2.63 -11.26
C VAL A 29 11.40 2.07 -12.62
N GLY A 30 12.09 2.46 -13.68
CA GLY A 30 11.83 1.99 -15.04
C GLY A 30 10.60 2.62 -15.67
N GLY A 31 10.35 3.92 -15.41
CA GLY A 31 9.23 4.68 -15.96
C GLY A 31 9.24 4.84 -17.49
N GLU A 32 10.37 4.54 -18.13
CA GLU A 32 10.54 4.56 -19.58
C GLU A 32 9.60 3.60 -20.32
N HIS A 33 9.21 2.48 -19.69
CA HIS A 33 8.25 1.56 -20.28
C HIS A 33 6.86 2.19 -20.39
N VAL A 34 6.33 2.75 -19.29
CA VAL A 34 5.04 3.44 -19.28
C VAL A 34 5.04 4.61 -20.29
N ALA A 35 6.11 5.41 -20.31
CA ALA A 35 6.26 6.49 -21.27
C ALA A 35 6.23 5.98 -22.72
N SER A 36 6.87 4.84 -23.00
CA SER A 36 6.85 4.21 -24.33
C SER A 36 5.44 3.78 -24.74
N VAL A 37 4.70 3.10 -23.85
CA VAL A 37 3.30 2.67 -24.14
C VAL A 37 2.42 3.88 -24.39
N MET A 38 2.52 4.91 -23.58
CA MET A 38 1.74 6.15 -23.75
C MET A 38 2.10 6.93 -25.02
N SER A 39 3.28 6.68 -25.61
CA SER A 39 3.69 7.21 -26.92
C SER A 39 3.33 6.30 -28.10
N GLY A 40 2.46 5.29 -27.89
CA GLY A 40 2.01 4.34 -28.92
C GLY A 40 2.90 3.09 -29.05
N GLY A 41 3.79 2.83 -28.10
CA GLY A 41 4.50 1.55 -28.00
C GLY A 41 3.59 0.46 -27.44
N PRO A 42 3.97 -0.83 -27.61
CA PRO A 42 3.15 -1.95 -27.14
C PRO A 42 3.22 -2.12 -25.62
N ALA A 43 2.06 -2.36 -24.99
CA ALA A 43 1.97 -2.86 -23.63
C ALA A 43 2.39 -4.35 -23.54
N HIS A 44 2.67 -4.84 -22.33
CA HIS A 44 3.08 -6.25 -22.11
C HIS A 44 1.96 -7.25 -22.42
N SER A 45 0.70 -6.86 -22.31
CA SER A 45 -0.46 -7.65 -22.72
C SER A 45 -0.49 -7.92 -24.22
N GLY A 46 0.12 -7.04 -25.02
CA GLY A 46 0.04 -6.98 -26.48
C GLY A 46 -1.04 -6.03 -26.99
N ASP A 47 -1.83 -5.46 -26.07
CA ASP A 47 -2.81 -4.40 -26.35
C ASP A 47 -2.15 -3.01 -26.15
N ASP A 48 -2.83 -1.94 -26.55
CA ASP A 48 -2.34 -0.56 -26.34
C ASP A 48 -2.68 -0.03 -24.93
N GLN A 49 -3.10 -0.91 -24.02
CA GLN A 49 -3.64 -0.55 -22.72
C GLN A 49 -2.69 -0.95 -21.59
N LEU A 50 -2.35 0.04 -20.74
CA LEU A 50 -1.56 -0.22 -19.54
C LEU A 50 -2.32 -1.07 -18.51
N VAL A 51 -1.63 -2.04 -17.95
CA VAL A 51 -2.11 -2.89 -16.86
C VAL A 51 -1.20 -2.68 -15.64
N ALA A 52 -1.79 -2.31 -14.52
CA ALA A 52 -1.11 -2.22 -13.22
C ALA A 52 -1.51 -3.39 -12.31
N TYR A 53 -0.62 -3.74 -11.38
CA TYR A 53 -0.81 -4.85 -10.44
C TYR A 53 -0.31 -4.49 -9.06
N ILE A 54 -1.07 -4.89 -8.05
CA ILE A 54 -0.63 -5.00 -6.66
C ILE A 54 -1.03 -6.36 -6.09
N GLY A 55 -0.09 -7.03 -5.39
CA GLY A 55 -0.38 -8.21 -4.58
C GLY A 55 -0.68 -7.82 -3.14
N LEU A 56 -1.83 -8.20 -2.63
CA LEU A 56 -2.23 -7.98 -1.24
C LEU A 56 -2.36 -9.31 -0.52
N GLU A 57 -1.54 -9.51 0.50
CA GLU A 57 -1.62 -10.69 1.37
C GLU A 57 -2.82 -10.58 2.32
N PRO A 58 -3.82 -11.47 2.22
CA PRO A 58 -4.93 -11.53 3.19
C PRO A 58 -4.42 -12.01 4.54
N SER A 59 -4.08 -11.09 5.44
CA SER A 59 -3.38 -11.39 6.70
C SER A 59 -3.97 -10.68 7.91
N GLY A 60 -5.19 -10.17 7.81
CA GLY A 60 -5.92 -9.45 8.85
C GLY A 60 -6.56 -8.17 8.36
N LYS A 61 -6.97 -7.33 9.30
CA LYS A 61 -7.64 -6.05 9.01
C LYS A 61 -6.71 -5.06 8.32
N ALA A 62 -7.26 -4.24 7.45
CA ALA A 62 -6.52 -3.20 6.77
C ALA A 62 -6.28 -1.99 7.70
N HIS A 63 -5.06 -1.44 7.71
CA HIS A 63 -4.71 -0.22 8.44
C HIS A 63 -4.69 0.99 7.51
N VAL A 64 -4.65 2.18 8.09
CA VAL A 64 -4.81 3.46 7.38
C VAL A 64 -3.80 3.68 6.24
N ALA A 65 -2.60 3.08 6.29
CA ALA A 65 -1.64 3.18 5.19
C ALA A 65 -2.14 2.52 3.87
N TYR A 66 -3.16 1.64 3.92
CA TYR A 66 -3.81 1.12 2.71
C TYR A 66 -4.52 2.21 1.89
N MET A 67 -4.80 3.36 2.51
CA MET A 67 -5.35 4.51 1.78
C MET A 67 -4.36 5.07 0.76
N LEU A 68 -3.04 5.03 1.05
CA LEU A 68 -2.02 5.45 0.09
C LEU A 68 -1.99 4.54 -1.14
N LEU A 69 -2.22 3.24 -0.94
CA LEU A 69 -2.35 2.29 -2.04
C LEU A 69 -3.64 2.55 -2.83
N ALA A 70 -4.75 2.79 -2.14
CA ALA A 70 -6.02 3.11 -2.78
C ALA A 70 -5.96 4.42 -3.59
N ASP A 71 -5.26 5.44 -3.10
CA ASP A 71 -5.07 6.69 -3.82
C ASP A 71 -4.25 6.47 -5.10
N ALA A 72 -3.14 5.71 -5.03
CA ALA A 72 -2.36 5.35 -6.21
C ALA A 72 -3.17 4.52 -7.22
N ILE A 73 -4.05 3.61 -6.76
CA ILE A 73 -4.97 2.88 -7.64
C ILE A 73 -5.94 3.83 -8.32
N ARG A 74 -6.54 4.76 -7.59
CA ARG A 74 -7.49 5.73 -8.13
C ARG A 74 -6.83 6.58 -9.21
N ASP A 75 -5.64 7.14 -8.93
CA ASP A 75 -4.88 7.95 -9.89
C ASP A 75 -4.63 7.18 -11.21
N MET A 76 -4.31 5.88 -11.12
CA MET A 76 -4.13 5.04 -12.30
C MET A 76 -5.44 4.74 -13.03
N LEU A 77 -6.52 4.42 -12.31
CA LEU A 77 -7.85 4.17 -12.91
C LEU A 77 -8.38 5.42 -13.64
N ASP A 78 -8.22 6.60 -13.05
CA ASP A 78 -8.64 7.89 -13.62
C ASP A 78 -7.90 8.23 -14.92
N GLU A 79 -6.67 7.72 -15.07
CA GLU A 79 -5.87 7.84 -16.29
C GLU A 79 -6.09 6.70 -17.29
N GLY A 80 -7.07 5.83 -17.03
CA GLY A 80 -7.46 4.75 -17.92
C GLY A 80 -6.60 3.49 -17.82
N VAL A 81 -5.76 3.36 -16.80
CA VAL A 81 -4.97 2.14 -16.54
C VAL A 81 -5.88 1.06 -15.97
N ASN A 82 -5.80 -0.16 -16.46
CA ASN A 82 -6.42 -1.32 -15.82
C ASN A 82 -5.66 -1.69 -14.56
N VAL A 83 -6.34 -1.90 -13.46
CA VAL A 83 -5.69 -2.27 -12.22
C VAL A 83 -6.15 -3.65 -11.75
N ILE A 84 -5.19 -4.53 -11.47
CA ILE A 84 -5.41 -5.84 -10.88
C ILE A 84 -4.98 -5.80 -9.42
N ILE A 85 -5.91 -6.05 -8.51
CA ILE A 85 -5.62 -6.36 -7.12
C ILE A 85 -5.60 -7.89 -7.00
N LEU A 86 -4.40 -8.45 -6.85
CA LEU A 86 -4.23 -9.88 -6.58
C LEU A 86 -4.39 -10.13 -5.08
N LEU A 87 -5.40 -10.91 -4.72
CA LEU A 87 -5.54 -11.46 -3.37
C LEU A 87 -4.57 -12.63 -3.27
N ALA A 88 -3.42 -12.38 -2.63
CA ALA A 88 -2.29 -13.30 -2.55
C ALA A 88 -2.53 -14.37 -1.46
N ASP A 89 -3.55 -15.21 -1.65
CA ASP A 89 -4.03 -16.23 -0.71
C ASP A 89 -2.96 -17.30 -0.44
N TRP A 90 -2.31 -17.83 -1.46
CA TRP A 90 -1.21 -18.77 -1.29
C TRP A 90 0.04 -18.13 -0.69
N HIS A 91 0.29 -16.85 -0.92
CA HIS A 91 1.36 -16.12 -0.25
C HIS A 91 1.07 -16.00 1.25
N ALA A 92 -0.20 -15.72 1.62
CA ALA A 92 -0.65 -15.72 3.01
C ALA A 92 -0.45 -17.10 3.66
N TRP A 93 -0.78 -18.17 2.95
CA TRP A 93 -0.57 -19.54 3.41
C TRP A 93 0.92 -19.86 3.62
N VAL A 94 1.78 -19.52 2.66
CA VAL A 94 3.25 -19.68 2.75
C VAL A 94 3.83 -18.84 3.90
N ASN A 95 3.19 -17.71 4.21
CA ASN A 95 3.59 -16.81 5.30
C ASN A 95 2.90 -17.12 6.63
N ASP A 96 2.38 -18.35 6.82
CA ASP A 96 1.75 -18.87 8.04
C ASP A 96 0.58 -18.03 8.57
N LYS A 97 -0.13 -17.31 7.72
CA LYS A 97 -1.29 -16.51 8.14
C LYS A 97 -2.46 -17.44 8.52
N PHE A 98 -3.13 -17.08 9.62
CA PHE A 98 -4.32 -17.80 10.10
C PHE A 98 -4.12 -19.32 10.22
N ASP A 99 -2.94 -19.75 10.73
CA ASP A 99 -2.56 -21.17 10.86
C ASP A 99 -2.61 -21.94 9.52
N ARG A 100 -2.44 -21.25 8.40
CA ARG A 100 -2.51 -21.82 7.04
C ARG A 100 -3.89 -22.36 6.67
N ASP A 101 -4.94 -21.85 7.29
CA ASP A 101 -6.33 -22.21 6.98
C ASP A 101 -6.84 -21.35 5.80
N MET A 102 -6.99 -21.98 4.63
CA MET A 102 -7.44 -21.29 3.42
C MET A 102 -8.85 -20.70 3.55
N ALA A 103 -9.74 -21.28 4.37
CA ALA A 103 -11.06 -20.71 4.59
C ALA A 103 -10.99 -19.40 5.38
N LYS A 104 -10.10 -19.32 6.38
CA LYS A 104 -9.84 -18.09 7.13
C LYS A 104 -9.16 -17.03 6.23
N ILE A 105 -8.19 -17.45 5.40
CA ILE A 105 -7.53 -16.58 4.41
C ILE A 105 -8.55 -16.02 3.42
N ALA A 106 -9.51 -16.81 2.96
CA ALA A 106 -10.56 -16.37 2.05
C ALA A 106 -11.46 -15.29 2.69
N ILE A 107 -11.83 -15.41 3.97
CA ILE A 107 -12.58 -14.39 4.70
C ILE A 107 -11.78 -13.07 4.75
N ALA A 108 -10.49 -13.13 5.03
CA ALA A 108 -9.64 -11.95 5.03
C ALA A 108 -9.50 -11.35 3.62
N GLY A 109 -9.50 -12.18 2.57
CA GLY A 109 -9.52 -11.76 1.17
C GLY A 109 -10.81 -11.03 0.81
N GLU A 110 -11.96 -11.54 1.24
CA GLU A 110 -13.26 -10.89 1.04
C GLU A 110 -13.31 -9.53 1.76
N TYR A 111 -12.83 -9.47 3.00
CA TYR A 111 -12.72 -8.21 3.75
C TYR A 111 -11.85 -7.18 3.02
N LEU A 112 -10.69 -7.57 2.49
CA LEU A 112 -9.84 -6.67 1.71
C LEU A 112 -10.52 -6.20 0.42
N THR A 113 -11.20 -7.09 -0.29
CA THR A 113 -11.96 -6.76 -1.50
C THR A 113 -13.00 -5.68 -1.21
N GLU A 114 -13.82 -5.87 -0.18
CA GLU A 114 -14.85 -4.90 0.22
C GLU A 114 -14.23 -3.58 0.70
N THR A 115 -13.10 -3.65 1.39
CA THR A 115 -12.34 -2.46 1.82
C THR A 115 -11.90 -1.63 0.62
N PHE A 116 -11.24 -2.25 -0.37
CA PHE A 116 -10.77 -1.52 -1.55
C PHE A 116 -11.91 -1.03 -2.44
N ARG A 117 -12.99 -1.80 -2.62
CA ARG A 117 -14.19 -1.32 -3.31
C ARG A 117 -14.69 -0.02 -2.69
N THR A 118 -14.81 0.01 -1.36
CA THR A 118 -15.30 1.19 -0.64
C THR A 118 -14.34 2.37 -0.73
N LEU A 119 -13.04 2.14 -0.50
CA LEU A 119 -12.01 3.19 -0.59
C LEU A 119 -11.94 3.82 -1.98
N LEU A 120 -12.19 3.04 -3.02
CA LEU A 120 -12.14 3.47 -4.42
C LEU A 120 -13.49 4.03 -4.93
N GLY A 121 -14.55 3.99 -4.13
CA GLY A 121 -15.87 4.47 -4.52
C GLY A 121 -16.60 3.54 -5.49
N ASN A 122 -16.35 2.22 -5.40
CA ASN A 122 -16.94 1.19 -6.26
C ASN A 122 -16.70 1.45 -7.76
N PRO A 123 -15.44 1.47 -8.23
CA PRO A 123 -15.13 1.69 -9.63
C PRO A 123 -15.71 0.55 -10.49
N PRO A 124 -15.86 0.77 -11.82
CA PRO A 124 -16.24 -0.31 -12.73
C PRO A 124 -15.26 -1.48 -12.63
N GLU A 125 -15.81 -2.71 -12.52
CA GLU A 125 -15.00 -3.92 -12.48
C GLU A 125 -14.95 -4.61 -13.84
N GLY A 126 -13.78 -5.12 -14.24
CA GLY A 126 -13.55 -5.81 -15.49
C GLY A 126 -12.11 -5.68 -15.99
N ASP A 127 -11.94 -5.94 -17.29
CA ASP A 127 -10.64 -5.90 -17.98
C ASP A 127 -10.52 -4.72 -18.98
N GLY A 128 -11.44 -3.75 -18.93
CA GLY A 128 -11.46 -2.57 -19.82
C GLY A 128 -10.63 -1.39 -19.27
N ALA A 129 -10.51 -0.33 -20.06
CA ALA A 129 -9.80 0.89 -19.68
C ALA A 129 -10.35 1.51 -18.40
N GLY A 130 -9.48 1.79 -17.42
CA GLY A 130 -9.85 2.36 -16.14
C GLY A 130 -10.72 1.44 -15.29
N GLN A 131 -10.66 0.12 -15.48
CA GLN A 131 -11.42 -0.86 -14.71
C GLN A 131 -10.54 -1.55 -13.67
N LEU A 132 -11.19 -1.95 -12.57
CA LEU A 132 -10.57 -2.69 -11.49
C LEU A 132 -10.93 -4.18 -11.62
N ARG A 133 -9.94 -5.04 -11.36
CA ARG A 133 -10.16 -6.48 -11.27
C ARG A 133 -9.58 -7.02 -9.96
N PHE A 134 -10.38 -7.80 -9.25
CA PHE A 134 -9.90 -8.65 -8.16
C PHE A 134 -9.66 -10.07 -8.69
N LEU A 135 -8.53 -10.64 -8.31
CA LEU A 135 -8.10 -11.97 -8.73
C LEU A 135 -7.46 -12.68 -7.54
N SER A 136 -7.72 -13.98 -7.36
CA SER A 136 -6.98 -14.77 -6.35
C SER A 136 -5.70 -15.34 -6.94
N ALA A 137 -4.64 -15.50 -6.13
CA ALA A 137 -3.44 -16.20 -6.56
C ALA A 137 -3.74 -17.67 -6.88
N SER A 138 -4.72 -18.28 -6.22
CA SER A 138 -5.21 -19.63 -6.54
C SER A 138 -5.61 -19.78 -7.99
N GLU A 139 -6.23 -18.76 -8.60
CA GLU A 139 -6.60 -18.77 -10.02
C GLU A 139 -5.39 -18.77 -10.96
N LEU A 140 -4.29 -18.08 -10.59
CA LEU A 140 -3.04 -18.08 -11.35
C LEU A 140 -2.30 -19.41 -11.23
N MET A 141 -2.31 -20.02 -10.05
CA MET A 141 -1.50 -21.17 -9.70
C MET A 141 -2.04 -22.50 -10.26
N ASP A 142 -3.22 -22.48 -10.87
CA ASP A 142 -3.86 -23.68 -11.48
C ASP A 142 -3.26 -24.07 -12.84
N SER A 143 -2.14 -23.47 -13.24
CA SER A 143 -1.51 -23.79 -14.51
C SER A 143 -0.08 -24.30 -14.38
N GLY A 144 0.29 -25.31 -15.18
CA GLY A 144 1.68 -25.79 -15.27
C GLY A 144 2.65 -24.70 -15.77
N LYS A 145 2.17 -23.75 -16.58
CA LYS A 145 2.97 -22.62 -17.09
C LYS A 145 3.36 -21.66 -15.96
N TYR A 146 2.45 -21.41 -15.04
CA TYR A 146 2.75 -20.60 -13.86
C TYR A 146 3.88 -21.21 -13.04
N TRP A 147 3.80 -22.53 -12.76
CA TRP A 147 4.83 -23.23 -11.99
C TRP A 147 6.19 -23.32 -12.72
N GLU A 148 6.19 -23.47 -14.05
CA GLU A 148 7.41 -23.33 -14.85
C GLU A 148 8.04 -21.96 -14.63
N ARG A 149 7.22 -20.90 -14.62
CA ARG A 149 7.67 -19.52 -14.39
C ARG A 149 8.24 -19.34 -12.97
N VAL A 150 7.56 -19.88 -11.94
CA VAL A 150 8.06 -19.89 -10.56
C VAL A 150 9.44 -20.55 -10.48
N LEU A 151 9.62 -21.71 -11.11
CA LEU A 151 10.92 -22.41 -11.12
C LEU A 151 11.99 -21.59 -11.84
N ARG A 152 11.67 -20.93 -12.95
CA ARG A 152 12.61 -20.03 -13.65
C ARG A 152 12.99 -18.84 -12.77
N CYS A 153 12.04 -18.20 -12.10
CA CYS A 153 12.31 -17.15 -11.12
C CYS A 153 13.21 -17.66 -10.00
N SER A 154 12.89 -18.79 -9.38
CA SER A 154 13.68 -19.38 -8.29
C SER A 154 15.11 -19.72 -8.70
N LYS A 155 15.32 -20.21 -9.93
CA LYS A 155 16.64 -20.57 -10.46
C LYS A 155 17.59 -19.40 -10.57
N ASN A 156 17.09 -18.18 -10.55
CA ASN A 156 17.86 -16.96 -10.72
C ASN A 156 18.48 -16.41 -9.43
N MET A 157 18.10 -16.95 -8.28
CA MET A 157 18.54 -16.43 -6.98
C MET A 157 19.40 -17.41 -6.17
N SER A 158 20.42 -16.88 -5.50
CA SER A 158 21.09 -17.61 -4.46
C SER A 158 20.27 -17.59 -3.17
N LEU A 159 20.42 -18.63 -2.34
CA LEU A 159 19.73 -18.75 -1.06
C LEU A 159 19.96 -17.54 -0.14
N SER A 160 21.21 -17.04 -0.09
CA SER A 160 21.54 -15.85 0.70
C SER A 160 20.83 -14.58 0.21
N ARG A 161 20.53 -14.50 -1.09
CA ARG A 161 19.79 -13.38 -1.63
C ARG A 161 18.30 -13.48 -1.33
N VAL A 162 17.71 -14.68 -1.43
CA VAL A 162 16.34 -14.92 -1.03
C VAL A 162 16.10 -14.53 0.44
N ARG A 163 17.01 -14.93 1.33
CA ARG A 163 16.91 -14.54 2.76
C ARG A 163 16.79 -13.02 2.94
N ARG A 164 17.59 -12.23 2.22
CA ARG A 164 17.52 -10.77 2.29
C ARG A 164 16.20 -10.16 1.79
N THR A 165 15.35 -10.95 1.16
CA THR A 165 14.01 -10.50 0.76
C THR A 165 12.93 -10.81 1.81
N PHE A 166 13.24 -11.56 2.88
CA PHE A 166 12.23 -11.97 3.88
C PHE A 166 11.55 -10.80 4.58
N SER A 167 12.18 -9.65 4.63
CA SER A 167 11.55 -8.41 5.11
C SER A 167 10.28 -8.02 4.32
N ILE A 168 10.09 -8.49 3.07
CA ILE A 168 8.84 -8.28 2.29
C ILE A 168 7.65 -9.04 2.90
N MET A 169 7.93 -10.16 3.56
CA MET A 169 6.94 -10.96 4.31
C MET A 169 6.77 -10.49 5.76
N GLY A 170 7.53 -9.49 6.19
CA GLY A 170 7.60 -9.08 7.59
C GLY A 170 8.36 -10.04 8.49
N ARG A 171 9.20 -10.93 7.91
CA ARG A 171 10.02 -11.90 8.66
C ARG A 171 11.47 -11.42 8.80
N ASP A 172 12.12 -11.86 9.89
CA ASP A 172 13.54 -11.60 10.12
C ASP A 172 14.41 -12.41 9.13
N GLU A 173 15.39 -11.74 8.51
CA GLU A 173 16.34 -12.33 7.56
C GLU A 173 17.23 -13.40 8.22
N ASP A 174 17.54 -13.24 9.50
CA ASP A 174 18.48 -14.07 10.26
C ASP A 174 17.81 -15.22 11.04
N SER A 175 16.47 -15.30 11.02
CA SER A 175 15.75 -16.40 11.69
C SER A 175 16.13 -17.76 11.08
N SER A 176 16.38 -18.74 11.93
CA SER A 176 16.68 -20.13 11.53
C SER A 176 15.43 -20.96 11.21
N ASP A 177 14.24 -20.46 11.58
CA ASP A 177 12.99 -21.23 11.59
C ASP A 177 12.13 -20.99 10.33
N HIS A 178 12.77 -20.81 9.19
CA HIS A 178 12.05 -20.70 7.91
C HIS A 178 11.92 -22.07 7.25
N ASP A 179 10.69 -22.46 6.94
CA ASP A 179 10.46 -23.64 6.11
C ASP A 179 10.86 -23.41 4.65
N LEU A 180 10.91 -24.50 3.87
CA LEU A 180 11.31 -24.41 2.46
C LEU A 180 10.33 -23.58 1.62
N ALA A 181 9.03 -23.58 1.98
CA ALA A 181 8.01 -22.84 1.24
C ALA A 181 8.26 -21.31 1.29
N ALA A 182 8.73 -20.79 2.42
CA ALA A 182 9.07 -19.37 2.58
C ALA A 182 10.11 -18.89 1.54
N PHE A 183 11.02 -19.79 1.11
CA PHE A 183 12.03 -19.44 0.10
C PHE A 183 11.44 -19.31 -1.33
N TYR A 184 10.24 -19.80 -1.58
CA TYR A 184 9.55 -19.58 -2.86
C TYR A 184 8.82 -18.25 -2.92
N TYR A 185 8.52 -17.61 -1.79
CA TYR A 185 7.69 -16.41 -1.73
C TYR A 185 8.12 -15.30 -2.71
N PRO A 186 9.39 -14.88 -2.79
CA PRO A 186 9.80 -13.86 -3.76
C PRO A 186 9.68 -14.31 -5.22
N ALA A 187 9.83 -15.61 -5.46
CA ALA A 187 9.68 -16.18 -6.79
C ALA A 187 8.21 -16.26 -7.23
N LEU A 188 7.30 -16.54 -6.30
CA LEU A 188 5.86 -16.48 -6.53
C LEU A 188 5.45 -15.06 -6.92
N GLN A 189 5.84 -14.05 -6.13
CA GLN A 189 5.51 -12.65 -6.40
C GLN A 189 6.07 -12.17 -7.74
N ALA A 190 7.30 -12.59 -8.11
CA ALA A 190 7.85 -12.28 -9.43
C ALA A 190 7.07 -13.00 -10.56
N ALA A 191 6.67 -14.24 -10.34
CA ALA A 191 5.91 -15.02 -11.31
C ALA A 191 4.53 -14.43 -11.56
N ASP A 192 3.84 -13.91 -10.52
CA ASP A 192 2.57 -13.20 -10.64
C ASP A 192 2.66 -12.05 -11.64
N ILE A 193 3.69 -11.18 -11.47
CA ILE A 193 3.92 -10.01 -12.32
C ILE A 193 4.10 -10.42 -13.78
N PHE A 194 4.87 -11.48 -14.05
CA PHE A 194 5.09 -11.95 -15.41
C PHE A 194 3.89 -12.70 -15.99
N GLU A 195 3.16 -13.47 -15.17
CA GLU A 195 1.98 -14.22 -15.63
C GLU A 195 0.86 -13.27 -16.01
N LEU A 196 0.64 -12.23 -15.22
CA LEU A 196 -0.36 -11.19 -15.47
C LEU A 196 0.05 -10.21 -16.58
N LYS A 197 1.30 -10.28 -17.07
CA LYS A 197 1.85 -9.41 -18.13
C LYS A 197 1.64 -7.93 -17.83
N VAL A 198 1.87 -7.52 -16.59
CA VAL A 198 1.61 -6.16 -16.15
C VAL A 198 2.69 -5.19 -16.61
N ASP A 199 2.30 -3.96 -16.89
CA ASP A 199 3.19 -2.86 -17.25
C ASP A 199 3.69 -2.11 -16.03
N ILE A 200 2.89 -2.10 -14.94
CA ILE A 200 3.16 -1.40 -13.69
C ILE A 200 2.97 -2.36 -12.52
N ALA A 201 4.04 -2.62 -11.76
CA ALA A 201 3.96 -3.32 -10.48
C ALA A 201 4.10 -2.30 -9.35
N PHE A 202 3.11 -2.20 -8.47
CA PHE A 202 3.17 -1.22 -7.39
C PHE A 202 2.94 -1.82 -6.01
N GLY A 203 3.35 -1.09 -4.98
CA GLY A 203 3.24 -1.49 -3.59
C GLY A 203 3.86 -0.47 -2.66
N GLY A 204 3.90 -0.74 -1.37
CA GLY A 204 4.68 0.06 -0.43
C GLY A 204 6.19 -0.06 -0.69
N MET A 205 6.97 0.88 -0.18
CA MET A 205 8.43 0.85 -0.27
C MET A 205 9.05 -0.44 0.30
N ASP A 206 8.35 -1.14 1.20
CA ASP A 206 8.76 -2.44 1.72
C ASP A 206 8.75 -3.55 0.66
N GLN A 207 7.98 -3.41 -0.43
CA GLN A 207 7.95 -4.35 -1.56
C GLN A 207 9.08 -4.12 -2.58
N ARG A 208 9.87 -3.07 -2.42
CA ARG A 208 10.95 -2.72 -3.34
C ARG A 208 11.92 -3.87 -3.64
N LYS A 209 12.29 -4.64 -2.61
CA LYS A 209 13.23 -5.78 -2.78
C LYS A 209 12.66 -6.84 -3.73
N ALA A 210 11.37 -7.14 -3.65
CA ALA A 210 10.70 -8.08 -4.55
C ALA A 210 10.61 -7.55 -5.99
N HIS A 211 10.30 -6.28 -6.16
CA HIS A 211 10.26 -5.65 -7.48
C HIS A 211 11.64 -5.60 -8.15
N MET A 212 12.70 -5.29 -7.40
CA MET A 212 14.06 -5.33 -7.94
C MET A 212 14.49 -6.76 -8.31
N TYR A 213 14.07 -7.76 -7.52
CA TYR A 213 14.26 -9.16 -7.88
C TYR A 213 13.56 -9.52 -9.19
N MET A 214 12.30 -9.16 -9.34
CA MET A 214 11.57 -9.38 -10.60
C MET A 214 12.32 -8.76 -11.80
N ARG A 215 12.83 -7.54 -11.68
CA ARG A 215 13.57 -6.87 -12.76
C ARG A 215 14.87 -7.58 -13.13
N GLU A 216 15.60 -8.16 -12.14
CA GLU A 216 16.78 -8.98 -12.39
C GLU A 216 16.45 -10.32 -13.06
N VAL A 217 15.32 -10.93 -12.71
CA VAL A 217 14.83 -12.13 -13.41
C VAL A 217 14.52 -11.80 -14.87
N ALA A 218 13.87 -10.65 -15.12
CA ALA A 218 13.57 -10.17 -16.47
C ALA A 218 14.84 -10.03 -17.31
N ASP A 219 15.91 -9.43 -16.75
CA ASP A 219 17.21 -9.31 -17.43
C ASP A 219 17.77 -10.66 -17.84
N ARG A 220 17.70 -11.64 -16.94
CA ARG A 220 18.28 -12.97 -17.21
C ARG A 220 17.59 -13.74 -18.33
N TYR A 221 16.29 -13.59 -18.44
CA TYR A 221 15.50 -14.34 -19.44
C TYR A 221 15.08 -13.47 -20.63
N ASN A 222 15.55 -12.23 -20.69
CA ASN A 222 15.14 -11.25 -21.69
C ASN A 222 13.61 -11.10 -21.74
N TRP A 223 12.98 -11.09 -20.56
CA TRP A 223 11.58 -10.80 -20.40
C TRP A 223 11.35 -9.29 -20.28
N THR A 224 10.14 -8.85 -20.57
CA THR A 224 9.75 -7.43 -20.37
C THR A 224 9.77 -7.04 -18.90
N LYS A 225 10.21 -5.81 -18.62
CA LYS A 225 10.32 -5.27 -17.26
C LYS A 225 9.16 -4.36 -16.96
N ALA A 226 8.35 -4.68 -15.97
CA ALA A 226 7.37 -3.74 -15.47
C ALA A 226 8.06 -2.49 -14.87
N THR A 227 7.42 -1.33 -15.01
CA THR A 227 7.68 -0.16 -14.19
C THR A 227 7.31 -0.48 -12.75
N CYS A 228 8.18 -0.13 -11.79
CA CYS A 228 7.91 -0.39 -10.38
C CYS A 228 7.64 0.93 -9.66
N ILE A 229 6.52 1.00 -8.95
CA ILE A 229 6.09 2.18 -8.21
C ILE A 229 6.01 1.82 -6.73
N HIS A 230 6.55 2.70 -5.88
CA HIS A 230 6.53 2.50 -4.44
C HIS A 230 5.87 3.69 -3.75
N THR A 231 4.81 3.41 -2.97
CA THR A 231 4.19 4.41 -2.10
C THR A 231 5.02 4.60 -0.82
N PRO A 232 4.93 5.78 -0.18
CA PRO A 232 5.60 6.00 1.09
C PRO A 232 5.10 5.00 2.15
N MET A 233 5.97 4.73 3.14
CA MET A 233 5.59 3.97 4.32
C MET A 233 5.09 4.93 5.39
N MET A 234 4.19 4.47 6.23
CA MET A 234 3.72 5.20 7.40
C MET A 234 4.31 4.61 8.68
N SER A 235 4.74 5.50 9.57
CA SER A 235 5.20 5.11 10.91
C SER A 235 4.04 4.63 11.76
N GLY A 236 4.32 3.65 12.64
CA GLY A 236 3.38 3.28 13.68
C GLY A 236 3.22 4.41 14.72
N LEU A 237 2.11 4.39 15.46
CA LEU A 237 1.73 5.45 16.41
C LEU A 237 2.75 5.66 17.56
N LYS A 238 3.54 4.64 17.89
CA LYS A 238 4.60 4.72 18.92
C LYS A 238 5.84 5.50 18.45
N GLY A 239 5.93 5.82 17.15
CA GLY A 239 7.06 6.52 16.55
C GLY A 239 8.34 5.68 16.52
N THR A 240 9.39 6.22 15.89
CA THR A 240 10.68 5.52 15.75
C THR A 240 11.61 5.68 16.95
N GLY A 241 11.29 6.55 17.89
CA GLY A 241 12.15 6.85 19.04
C GLY A 241 13.57 7.31 18.67
N GLY A 242 13.74 7.91 17.47
CA GLY A 242 15.04 8.38 16.98
C GLY A 242 15.95 7.26 16.42
N ARG A 243 15.47 6.03 16.27
CA ARG A 243 16.23 4.94 15.64
C ARG A 243 16.11 5.02 14.11
N MET A 244 17.24 4.88 13.42
CA MET A 244 17.33 4.97 11.94
C MET A 244 16.71 3.80 11.18
N ASP A 245 16.13 2.79 11.85
CA ASP A 245 15.60 1.59 11.21
C ASP A 245 14.10 1.77 10.92
N SER A 246 13.79 2.48 9.84
CA SER A 246 12.42 2.83 9.43
C SER A 246 11.52 1.62 9.17
N PHE A 247 12.10 0.46 8.80
CA PHE A 247 11.34 -0.76 8.52
C PHE A 247 10.82 -1.46 9.77
N ALA A 248 11.54 -1.38 10.89
CA ALA A 248 11.16 -2.02 12.16
C ALA A 248 10.00 -1.30 12.87
N HIS A 249 9.70 -0.06 12.49
CA HIS A 249 8.72 0.79 13.16
C HIS A 249 7.53 1.20 12.27
N LYS A 250 7.38 0.53 11.11
CA LYS A 250 6.23 0.76 10.22
C LYS A 250 4.92 0.38 10.91
N MET A 251 3.84 1.03 10.50
CA MET A 251 2.50 0.63 10.89
C MET A 251 2.25 -0.83 10.45
N SER A 252 1.85 -1.68 11.37
CA SER A 252 1.69 -3.11 11.11
C SER A 252 0.44 -3.64 11.79
N LYS A 253 -0.22 -4.61 11.15
CA LYS A 253 -1.41 -5.31 11.66
C LYS A 253 -1.13 -6.09 12.94
N SER A 254 0.11 -6.52 13.15
CA SER A 254 0.52 -7.34 14.32
C SER A 254 0.63 -6.56 15.64
N ASP A 255 0.53 -5.23 15.63
CA ASP A 255 0.46 -4.39 16.85
C ASP A 255 -0.74 -3.44 16.74
N PRO A 256 -1.95 -3.89 17.13
CA PRO A 256 -3.17 -3.08 17.03
C PRO A 256 -3.10 -1.74 17.78
N GLY A 257 -2.34 -1.68 18.88
CA GLY A 257 -2.12 -0.45 19.65
C GLY A 257 -1.16 0.54 18.97
N ASN A 258 -0.46 0.10 17.91
CA ASN A 258 0.48 0.90 17.13
C ASN A 258 -0.05 1.23 15.73
N SER A 259 -1.28 0.83 15.42
CA SER A 259 -1.88 1.01 14.09
C SER A 259 -3.30 1.58 14.19
N ILE A 260 -3.68 2.31 13.15
CA ILE A 260 -5.05 2.76 12.91
C ILE A 260 -5.67 1.82 11.90
N LEU A 261 -6.77 1.17 12.27
CA LEU A 261 -7.52 0.32 11.35
C LEU A 261 -8.53 1.16 10.56
N LEU A 262 -8.86 0.73 9.35
CA LEU A 262 -9.79 1.47 8.49
C LEU A 262 -11.24 1.45 8.98
N ASP A 263 -11.57 0.52 9.88
CA ASP A 263 -12.86 0.38 10.53
C ASP A 263 -12.87 0.85 11.99
N ASP A 264 -11.80 1.54 12.44
CA ASP A 264 -11.80 2.20 13.75
C ASP A 264 -12.90 3.27 13.78
N ASP A 265 -13.70 3.26 14.84
CA ASP A 265 -14.68 4.30 15.09
C ASP A 265 -14.04 5.59 15.63
N HIS A 266 -14.82 6.66 15.70
CA HIS A 266 -14.35 7.97 16.14
C HIS A 266 -13.71 7.93 17.53
N ASP A 267 -14.32 7.20 18.47
CA ASP A 267 -13.82 7.13 19.86
C ASP A 267 -12.51 6.35 19.92
N SER A 268 -12.41 5.25 19.21
CA SER A 268 -11.17 4.46 19.07
C SER A 268 -10.05 5.27 18.46
N LEU A 269 -10.32 6.05 17.38
CA LEU A 269 -9.34 6.96 16.77
C LEU A 269 -8.81 7.99 17.78
N ARG A 270 -9.70 8.63 18.52
CA ARG A 270 -9.31 9.62 19.56
C ARG A 270 -8.47 8.99 20.66
N VAL A 271 -8.80 7.78 21.11
CA VAL A 271 -8.01 7.05 22.13
C VAL A 271 -6.62 6.73 21.59
N LYS A 272 -6.53 6.17 20.39
CA LYS A 272 -5.26 5.79 19.75
C LYS A 272 -4.37 7.01 19.50
N LEU A 273 -4.91 8.08 18.90
CA LEU A 273 -4.11 9.27 18.60
C LEU A 273 -3.74 10.07 19.83
N LYS A 274 -4.58 10.08 20.88
CA LYS A 274 -4.20 10.67 22.16
C LYS A 274 -2.91 10.05 22.71
N GLY A 275 -2.77 8.73 22.61
CA GLY A 275 -1.60 7.97 23.04
C GLY A 275 -0.42 7.99 22.06
N ALA A 276 -0.62 8.44 20.82
CA ALA A 276 0.40 8.43 19.79
C ALA A 276 1.60 9.33 20.14
N PHE A 277 2.78 8.94 19.67
CA PHE A 277 3.98 9.75 19.81
C PHE A 277 3.87 11.03 18.95
N LEU A 278 4.30 12.14 19.55
CA LEU A 278 4.42 13.42 18.85
C LEU A 278 5.63 14.16 19.43
N GLU A 279 6.63 14.36 18.59
CA GLU A 279 7.78 15.20 18.87
C GLU A 279 7.51 16.60 18.29
N VAL A 280 7.48 17.59 19.16
CA VAL A 280 7.20 18.98 18.77
C VAL A 280 8.28 19.48 17.82
N GLY A 281 7.87 20.04 16.67
CA GLY A 281 8.77 20.55 15.64
C GLY A 281 9.34 19.48 14.69
N ASN A 282 9.04 18.20 14.88
CA ASN A 282 9.46 17.15 13.98
C ASN A 282 8.32 16.73 13.03
N PRO A 283 8.35 17.14 11.73
CA PRO A 283 7.30 16.80 10.78
C PRO A 283 7.19 15.29 10.48
N SER A 284 8.21 14.50 10.83
CA SER A 284 8.18 13.04 10.69
C SER A 284 7.56 12.32 11.91
N SER A 285 6.96 13.06 12.87
CA SER A 285 6.18 12.42 13.92
C SER A 285 4.90 11.79 13.35
N PRO A 286 4.44 10.64 13.87
CA PRO A 286 3.26 9.92 13.33
C PRO A 286 2.03 10.78 13.11
N ILE A 287 1.74 11.71 14.01
CA ILE A 287 0.61 12.63 13.88
C ILE A 287 0.74 13.55 12.65
N PHE A 288 1.93 14.08 12.42
CA PHE A 288 2.20 14.95 11.28
C PHE A 288 2.30 14.16 9.96
N GLU A 289 2.82 12.92 9.99
CA GLU A 289 2.77 12.03 8.82
C GLU A 289 1.33 11.72 8.41
N ILE A 290 0.44 11.40 9.35
CA ILE A 290 -0.99 11.18 9.08
C ILE A 290 -1.63 12.46 8.52
N ALA A 291 -1.32 13.62 9.12
CA ALA A 291 -1.79 14.90 8.62
C ALA A 291 -1.35 15.15 7.18
N GLN A 292 -0.06 14.92 6.88
CA GLN A 292 0.54 15.14 5.56
C GLN A 292 0.04 14.19 4.48
N LEU A 293 0.01 12.89 4.81
CA LEU A 293 -0.22 11.84 3.81
C LEU A 293 -1.71 11.53 3.60
N ILE A 294 -2.56 11.87 4.56
CA ILE A 294 -3.98 11.48 4.52
C ILE A 294 -4.90 12.69 4.70
N VAL A 295 -4.81 13.41 5.84
CA VAL A 295 -5.83 14.40 6.18
C VAL A 295 -5.79 15.60 5.24
N LEU A 296 -4.63 16.23 5.08
CA LEU A 296 -4.48 17.39 4.20
C LEU A 296 -4.81 17.11 2.73
N PRO A 297 -4.35 15.99 2.12
CA PRO A 297 -4.70 15.68 0.74
C PRO A 297 -6.20 15.47 0.52
N LYS A 298 -6.93 14.93 1.51
CA LYS A 298 -8.35 14.57 1.37
C LYS A 298 -9.31 15.67 1.81
N LEU A 299 -8.98 16.41 2.87
CA LEU A 299 -9.85 17.47 3.42
C LEU A 299 -9.39 18.88 3.04
N GLY A 300 -8.16 19.04 2.52
CA GLY A 300 -7.57 20.33 2.16
C GLY A 300 -7.11 21.16 3.35
N SER A 301 -7.53 20.83 4.56
CA SER A 301 -7.16 21.56 5.78
C SER A 301 -7.38 20.75 7.04
N ILE A 302 -6.75 21.18 8.14
CA ILE A 302 -6.94 20.67 9.50
C ILE A 302 -7.49 21.79 10.36
N THR A 303 -8.64 21.58 11.01
CA THR A 303 -9.25 22.52 11.92
C THR A 303 -9.08 22.04 13.36
N VAL A 304 -8.38 22.83 14.17
CA VAL A 304 -8.23 22.58 15.61
C VAL A 304 -9.28 23.37 16.34
N SER A 305 -10.07 22.70 17.16
CA SER A 305 -11.13 23.29 17.98
C SER A 305 -10.82 23.05 19.46
N PRO A 306 -10.01 23.91 20.12
CA PRO A 306 -9.68 23.77 21.53
C PRO A 306 -10.89 24.04 22.42
N ASP A 307 -10.84 23.62 23.69
CA ASP A 307 -11.83 24.09 24.68
C ASP A 307 -11.88 25.64 24.66
N PRO A 308 -13.09 26.23 24.60
CA PRO A 308 -13.25 27.69 24.53
C PRO A 308 -12.49 28.48 25.59
N LYS A 309 -12.07 27.85 26.70
CA LYS A 309 -11.22 28.45 27.74
C LYS A 309 -9.78 28.70 27.27
N TYR A 310 -9.31 27.88 26.28
CA TYR A 310 -7.91 27.88 25.88
C TYR A 310 -7.69 28.50 24.50
N GLY A 311 -8.75 28.79 23.74
CA GLY A 311 -8.59 29.42 22.44
C GLY A 311 -9.84 29.43 21.58
N LYS A 312 -9.67 29.89 20.35
CA LYS A 312 -10.69 29.85 19.29
C LYS A 312 -10.30 28.81 18.27
N PRO A 313 -11.26 28.23 17.51
CA PRO A 313 -10.96 27.40 16.40
C PRO A 313 -10.04 28.09 15.39
N SER A 314 -9.10 27.31 14.84
CA SER A 314 -8.13 27.76 13.84
C SER A 314 -7.87 26.66 12.84
N THR A 315 -7.52 27.03 11.59
CA THR A 315 -7.43 26.10 10.45
C THR A 315 -6.12 26.28 9.72
N TRP A 316 -5.49 25.18 9.33
CA TRP A 316 -4.24 25.11 8.57
C TRP A 316 -4.43 24.27 7.30
N SER A 317 -3.99 24.82 6.16
CA SER A 317 -3.99 24.12 4.86
C SER A 317 -2.61 23.60 4.46
N GLY A 318 -1.56 23.95 5.21
CA GLY A 318 -0.18 23.51 4.99
C GLY A 318 0.36 22.75 6.20
N LEU A 319 1.12 21.67 5.94
CA LEU A 319 1.75 20.89 7.01
C LEU A 319 2.72 21.74 7.83
N GLN A 320 3.60 22.51 7.16
CA GLN A 320 4.63 23.28 7.87
C GLN A 320 4.02 24.30 8.83
N ASP A 321 3.00 25.04 8.40
CA ASP A 321 2.29 26.00 9.25
C ASP A 321 1.64 25.32 10.46
N PHE A 322 1.11 24.10 10.26
CA PHE A 322 0.53 23.32 11.34
C PHE A 322 1.60 22.82 12.34
N VAL A 323 2.75 22.35 11.84
CA VAL A 323 3.91 21.94 12.67
C VAL A 323 4.43 23.16 13.46
N ASP A 324 4.58 24.31 12.81
CA ASP A 324 5.07 25.54 13.44
C ASP A 324 4.11 26.03 14.53
N ALA A 325 2.79 25.98 14.30
CA ALA A 325 1.77 26.34 15.28
C ALA A 325 1.79 25.44 16.53
N VAL A 326 2.14 24.16 16.37
CA VAL A 326 2.35 23.27 17.52
C VAL A 326 3.67 23.58 18.21
N SER A 327 4.69 24.00 17.46
CA SER A 327 6.04 24.26 17.98
C SER A 327 6.12 25.55 18.77
N ASP A 328 5.42 26.60 18.34
CA ASP A 328 5.36 27.88 19.01
C ASP A 328 4.33 27.94 20.15
N GLY A 329 3.54 26.88 20.34
CA GLY A 329 2.52 26.74 21.37
C GLY A 329 1.18 27.39 21.02
N SER A 330 0.98 27.89 19.80
CA SER A 330 -0.32 28.42 19.34
C SER A 330 -1.37 27.31 19.26
N VAL A 331 -0.93 26.05 19.06
CA VAL A 331 -1.73 24.84 19.14
C VAL A 331 -1.14 23.90 20.18
N HIS A 332 -1.96 23.50 21.12
CA HIS A 332 -1.53 22.51 22.11
C HIS A 332 -1.37 21.12 21.45
N PRO A 333 -0.31 20.34 21.73
CA PRO A 333 -0.08 19.02 21.12
C PRO A 333 -1.26 18.05 21.20
N LEU A 334 -2.02 18.08 22.31
CA LEU A 334 -3.21 17.25 22.45
C LEU A 334 -4.32 17.69 21.48
N ASP A 335 -4.53 19.00 21.31
CA ASP A 335 -5.55 19.51 20.39
C ASP A 335 -5.19 19.21 18.95
N ALA A 336 -3.89 19.26 18.59
CA ALA A 336 -3.41 18.81 17.28
C ALA A 336 -3.71 17.33 17.02
N LYS A 337 -3.45 16.46 18.00
CA LYS A 337 -3.79 15.02 17.91
C LYS A 337 -5.28 14.81 17.72
N MET A 338 -6.12 15.56 18.46
CA MET A 338 -7.58 15.43 18.34
C MET A 338 -8.09 15.93 16.99
N ALA A 339 -7.54 17.01 16.47
CA ALA A 339 -7.92 17.52 15.15
C ALA A 339 -7.59 16.52 14.04
N VAL A 340 -6.43 15.86 14.12
CA VAL A 340 -6.08 14.78 13.16
C VAL A 340 -6.99 13.56 13.34
N ALA A 341 -7.37 13.21 14.58
CA ALA A 341 -8.32 12.12 14.84
C ALA A 341 -9.71 12.42 14.25
N ASP A 342 -10.20 13.64 14.43
CA ASP A 342 -11.51 14.05 13.90
C ASP A 342 -11.49 14.08 12.36
N GLY A 343 -10.41 14.57 11.75
CA GLY A 343 -10.24 14.51 10.28
C GLY A 343 -10.18 13.08 9.74
N LEU A 344 -9.48 12.18 10.44
CA LEU A 344 -9.48 10.75 10.07
C LEU A 344 -10.87 10.12 10.20
N ALA A 345 -11.61 10.42 11.26
CA ALA A 345 -12.94 9.90 11.46
C ALA A 345 -13.89 10.30 10.31
N GLU A 346 -13.80 11.55 9.84
CA GLU A 346 -14.54 12.02 8.67
C GLU A 346 -14.18 11.22 7.41
N ILE A 347 -12.88 11.02 7.17
CA ILE A 347 -12.37 10.31 5.99
C ILE A 347 -12.75 8.81 6.02
N LEU A 348 -12.74 8.19 7.19
CA LEU A 348 -13.02 6.76 7.36
C LEU A 348 -14.52 6.44 7.50
N ALA A 349 -15.38 7.44 7.68
CA ALA A 349 -16.81 7.25 7.84
C ALA A 349 -17.46 6.38 6.74
N PRO A 350 -17.11 6.51 5.42
CA PRO A 350 -17.67 5.63 4.39
C PRO A 350 -17.33 4.15 4.59
N VAL A 351 -16.10 3.82 5.07
CA VAL A 351 -15.67 2.45 5.34
C VAL A 351 -16.46 1.87 6.52
N SER A 352 -16.54 2.63 7.61
CA SER A 352 -17.34 2.25 8.78
C SER A 352 -18.82 2.04 8.44
N GLN A 353 -19.41 2.94 7.62
CA GLN A 353 -20.78 2.81 7.15
C GLN A 353 -20.98 1.56 6.29
N HIS A 354 -20.06 1.27 5.38
CA HIS A 354 -20.12 0.08 4.52
C HIS A 354 -20.14 -1.20 5.36
N PHE A 355 -19.20 -1.35 6.30
CA PHE A 355 -19.13 -2.55 7.14
C PHE A 355 -20.27 -2.66 8.15
N SER A 356 -20.92 -1.56 8.53
CA SER A 356 -22.16 -1.61 9.31
C SER A 356 -23.30 -2.35 8.59
N GLN A 357 -23.26 -2.40 7.26
CA GLN A 357 -24.21 -3.14 6.42
C GLN A 357 -23.76 -4.60 6.15
N LYS A 358 -22.53 -4.96 6.55
CA LYS A 358 -21.95 -6.30 6.43
C LYS A 358 -21.44 -6.82 7.78
N PRO A 359 -22.30 -6.87 8.81
CA PRO A 359 -21.87 -7.19 10.18
C PRO A 359 -21.26 -8.59 10.29
N GLU A 360 -21.75 -9.57 9.52
CA GLU A 360 -21.24 -10.95 9.56
C GLU A 360 -19.76 -11.02 9.09
N LEU A 361 -19.41 -10.29 8.02
CA LEU A 361 -18.04 -10.22 7.53
C LEU A 361 -17.12 -9.49 8.52
N LEU A 362 -17.60 -8.38 9.09
CA LEU A 362 -16.85 -7.64 10.09
C LEU A 362 -16.61 -8.47 11.37
N GLU A 363 -17.62 -9.18 11.85
CA GLU A 363 -17.46 -10.09 12.98
C GLU A 363 -16.49 -11.26 12.68
N ALA A 364 -16.59 -11.83 11.47
CA ALA A 364 -15.72 -12.91 11.07
C ALA A 364 -14.24 -12.47 11.06
N ILE A 365 -13.92 -11.33 10.44
CA ILE A 365 -12.54 -10.83 10.42
C ILE A 365 -12.05 -10.41 11.81
N ASN A 366 -12.90 -9.83 12.66
CA ASN A 366 -12.57 -9.48 14.04
C ASN A 366 -12.15 -10.74 14.83
N ARG A 367 -12.95 -11.82 14.79
CA ARG A 367 -12.62 -13.09 15.45
C ARG A 367 -11.28 -13.67 14.97
N LEU A 368 -10.99 -13.55 13.67
CA LEU A 368 -9.72 -14.04 13.11
C LEU A 368 -8.53 -13.20 13.55
N THR A 369 -8.70 -11.90 13.71
CA THR A 369 -7.63 -10.99 14.13
C THR A 369 -7.35 -11.08 15.62
N ASP A 370 -8.38 -11.23 16.44
CA ASP A 370 -8.27 -11.38 17.89
C ASP A 370 -7.62 -12.72 18.31
N SER A 371 -7.59 -13.70 17.42
CA SER A 371 -7.03 -15.03 17.66
C SER A 371 -5.58 -15.22 17.17
N GLN A 372 -4.98 -14.18 16.55
CA GLN A 372 -3.57 -14.15 16.12
C GLN A 372 -2.65 -13.58 17.22
#